data_561d77df8f61cd61cabc2558e774f86a
#
_entry.id   561d77df8f61cd61cabc2558e774f86a
#
_cell.length_a   1.000
_cell.length_b   1.000
_cell.length_c   1.000
_cell.angle_alpha   90.00
_cell.angle_beta   90.00
_cell.angle_gamma   90.00
#
_symmetry.space_group_name_H-M   'P 1'
#
loop_
_entity.id
_entity.type
_entity.pdbx_description
1 polymer ?
#
loop_
_entity_poly.entity_id
_entity_poly.type
_entity_poly.pdbx_seq_one_letter_code
_entity_poly.pdbx_strand_id
1 'polypeptide(L)'
;MGQEFSHRVDPLSGDAADGVLKMEPAKASWFFLMVAGSVLAFAGPWNPAPIAASAGLAAIGLCCGHSVGLHRLLIHRSFQAPAWLERGLVWLAVLCGLGGPLSLLRHHEVRDWAQRMPESHPWFGHAMPPGRDLWWQLVGHVSLQKAPKIQVEAWIQEDP
;
A
#
# COMPACT_ATOMS: atom_id res chain seq x y z
N MET A 1 -7.84 25.70 12.26
CA MET A 1 -7.47 26.12 10.90
C MET A 1 -7.18 24.83 10.14
N GLY A 2 -8.16 24.34 9.37
CA GLY A 2 -7.96 23.16 8.53
C GLY A 2 -7.00 23.53 7.42
N GLN A 3 -5.83 22.90 7.38
CA GLN A 3 -5.00 22.92 6.18
C GLN A 3 -5.80 22.21 5.09
N GLU A 4 -6.22 22.96 4.07
CA GLU A 4 -6.62 22.38 2.80
C GLU A 4 -5.46 21.49 2.36
N PHE A 5 -5.70 20.18 2.34
CA PHE A 5 -4.74 19.24 1.78
C PHE A 5 -4.66 19.52 0.28
N SER A 6 -3.67 20.33 -0.10
CA SER A 6 -3.29 20.46 -1.49
C SER A 6 -2.91 19.06 -1.98
N HIS A 7 -3.41 18.67 -3.13
CA HIS A 7 -3.06 17.40 -3.75
C HIS A 7 -1.54 17.27 -3.80
N ARG A 8 -0.98 16.24 -3.16
CA ARG A 8 0.46 15.97 -3.15
C ARG A 8 1.02 15.72 -4.54
N VAL A 9 0.18 15.34 -5.47
CA VAL A 9 0.55 15.05 -6.86
C VAL A 9 0.23 16.26 -7.72
N ASP A 10 1.23 16.76 -8.46
CA ASP A 10 1.03 17.74 -9.51
C ASP A 10 0.36 17.05 -10.73
N PRO A 11 -0.93 17.35 -11.00
CA PRO A 11 -1.71 16.62 -11.99
C PRO A 11 -1.18 16.79 -13.43
N LEU A 12 -0.44 17.84 -13.72
CA LEU A 12 0.08 18.14 -15.06
C LEU A 12 1.50 17.63 -15.28
N SER A 13 2.14 17.07 -14.24
CA SER A 13 3.54 16.69 -14.30
C SER A 13 3.81 15.29 -14.87
N GLY A 14 2.78 14.45 -15.00
CA GLY A 14 2.89 13.04 -15.40
C GLY A 14 1.93 12.62 -16.51
N ASP A 15 2.08 11.36 -16.93
CA ASP A 15 1.16 10.66 -17.83
C ASP A 15 0.74 9.34 -17.17
N ALA A 16 -0.57 9.14 -17.00
CA ALA A 16 -1.12 7.97 -16.34
C ALA A 16 -1.38 6.80 -17.31
N ALA A 17 -1.44 7.05 -18.62
CA ALA A 17 -1.79 6.05 -19.62
C ALA A 17 -0.61 5.19 -20.02
N ASP A 18 0.55 5.83 -20.24
CA ASP A 18 1.74 5.14 -20.73
C ASP A 18 2.57 4.54 -19.61
N GLY A 19 2.61 3.20 -19.57
CA GLY A 19 3.37 2.47 -18.57
C GLY A 19 3.67 1.03 -18.99
N VAL A 20 4.62 0.43 -18.31
CA VAL A 20 5.01 -0.97 -18.52
C VAL A 20 4.88 -1.72 -17.19
N LEU A 21 4.19 -2.86 -17.23
CA LEU A 21 4.13 -3.77 -16.09
C LEU A 21 5.49 -4.44 -15.89
N LYS A 22 6.02 -4.32 -14.69
CA LYS A 22 7.29 -4.94 -14.29
C LYS A 22 7.07 -5.79 -13.03
N MET A 23 7.74 -6.94 -12.99
CA MET A 23 7.80 -7.74 -11.76
C MET A 23 8.67 -7.02 -10.73
N GLU A 24 8.21 -6.97 -9.50
CA GLU A 24 8.98 -6.46 -8.37
C GLU A 24 9.53 -7.61 -7.53
N PRO A 25 10.86 -7.88 -7.60
CA PRO A 25 11.43 -9.08 -6.99
C PRO A 25 11.18 -9.17 -5.48
N ALA A 26 11.28 -8.05 -4.76
CA ALA A 26 11.05 -8.03 -3.32
C ALA A 26 9.60 -8.40 -2.96
N LYS A 27 8.64 -7.79 -3.66
CA LYS A 27 7.21 -8.07 -3.50
C LYS A 27 6.85 -9.50 -3.88
N ALA A 28 7.38 -9.98 -5.01
CA ALA A 28 7.17 -11.35 -5.47
C ALA A 28 7.77 -12.37 -4.49
N SER A 29 8.99 -12.14 -4.01
CA SER A 29 9.65 -13.03 -3.03
C SER A 29 8.86 -13.07 -1.73
N TRP A 30 8.39 -11.93 -1.24
CA TRP A 30 7.55 -11.87 -0.05
C TRP A 30 6.25 -12.66 -0.23
N PHE A 31 5.57 -12.46 -1.36
CA PHE A 31 4.34 -13.19 -1.67
C PHE A 31 4.56 -14.70 -1.70
N PHE A 32 5.59 -15.18 -2.41
CA PHE A 32 5.88 -16.62 -2.48
C PHE A 32 6.32 -17.20 -1.13
N LEU A 33 7.05 -16.43 -0.31
CA LEU A 33 7.40 -16.84 1.04
C LEU A 33 6.15 -17.01 1.92
N MET A 34 5.19 -16.09 1.83
CA MET A 34 3.92 -16.19 2.54
C MET A 34 3.09 -17.39 2.10
N VAL A 35 3.03 -17.65 0.79
CA VAL A 35 2.34 -18.84 0.26
C VAL A 35 3.01 -20.12 0.74
N ALA A 36 4.34 -20.21 0.67
CA ALA A 36 5.08 -21.38 1.15
C ALA A 36 4.88 -21.61 2.65
N GLY A 37 4.95 -20.56 3.47
CA GLY A 37 4.68 -20.62 4.89
C GLY A 37 3.25 -21.10 5.19
N SER A 38 2.27 -20.63 4.43
CA SER A 38 0.88 -21.07 4.56
C SER A 38 0.72 -22.56 4.23
N VAL A 39 1.33 -23.03 3.14
CA VAL A 39 1.29 -24.46 2.76
C VAL A 39 1.91 -25.34 3.85
N LEU A 40 3.07 -24.93 4.38
CA LEU A 40 3.73 -25.65 5.47
C LEU A 40 2.86 -25.68 6.76
N ALA A 41 2.21 -24.58 7.09
CA ALA A 41 1.31 -24.50 8.24
C ALA A 41 0.11 -25.45 8.08
N PHE A 42 -0.46 -25.55 6.88
CA PHE A 42 -1.58 -26.49 6.62
C PHE A 42 -1.14 -27.96 6.54
N ALA A 43 0.12 -28.24 6.23
CA ALA A 43 0.68 -29.59 6.24
C ALA A 43 1.02 -30.10 7.66
N GLY A 44 1.06 -29.22 8.66
CA GLY A 44 1.35 -29.55 10.06
C GLY A 44 0.13 -30.05 10.84
N PRO A 45 0.34 -30.47 12.11
CA PRO A 45 -0.77 -30.87 12.96
C PRO A 45 -1.71 -29.69 13.23
N TRP A 46 -2.99 -29.92 13.04
CA TRP A 46 -4.02 -28.91 13.22
C TRP A 46 -4.11 -28.45 14.68
N ASN A 47 -3.86 -27.17 14.92
CA ASN A 47 -4.04 -26.53 16.22
C ASN A 47 -4.82 -25.22 16.04
N PRO A 48 -6.03 -25.08 16.62
CA PRO A 48 -6.86 -23.90 16.45
C PRO A 48 -6.27 -22.64 17.14
N ALA A 49 -5.47 -22.79 18.17
CA ALA A 49 -4.96 -21.63 18.92
C ALA A 49 -3.99 -20.75 18.11
N PRO A 50 -2.95 -21.27 17.42
CA PRO A 50 -2.12 -20.46 16.54
C PRO A 50 -2.89 -19.85 15.37
N ILE A 51 -3.89 -20.56 14.84
CA ILE A 51 -4.72 -20.04 13.73
C ILE A 51 -5.53 -18.84 14.22
N ALA A 52 -6.19 -18.95 15.37
CA ALA A 52 -6.95 -17.85 15.96
C ALA A 52 -6.04 -16.65 16.31
N ALA A 53 -4.85 -16.91 16.88
CA ALA A 53 -3.87 -15.86 17.17
C ALA A 53 -3.40 -15.15 15.88
N SER A 54 -3.08 -15.90 14.82
CA SER A 54 -2.69 -15.33 13.53
C SER A 54 -3.79 -14.50 12.90
N ALA A 55 -5.04 -14.99 12.92
CA ALA A 55 -6.19 -14.25 12.44
C ALA A 55 -6.43 -12.96 13.23
N GLY A 56 -6.28 -13.00 14.56
CA GLY A 56 -6.40 -11.84 15.43
C GLY A 56 -5.31 -10.80 15.15
N LEU A 57 -4.06 -11.22 15.02
CA LEU A 57 -2.93 -10.35 14.69
C LEU A 57 -3.09 -9.73 13.29
N ALA A 58 -3.52 -10.52 12.30
CA ALA A 58 -3.81 -10.02 10.96
C ALA A 58 -4.94 -8.98 10.98
N ALA A 59 -6.01 -9.23 11.73
CA ALA A 59 -7.12 -8.28 11.89
C ALA A 59 -6.66 -6.96 12.53
N ILE A 60 -5.86 -7.02 13.60
CA ILE A 60 -5.30 -5.84 14.25
C ILE A 60 -4.38 -5.09 13.29
N GLY A 61 -3.47 -5.78 12.61
CA GLY A 61 -2.55 -5.18 11.65
C GLY A 61 -3.28 -4.50 10.48
N LEU A 62 -4.27 -5.17 9.89
CA LEU A 62 -5.04 -4.61 8.77
C LEU A 62 -5.99 -3.50 9.20
N CYS A 63 -6.72 -3.67 10.31
CA CYS A 63 -7.68 -2.66 10.74
C CYS A 63 -6.99 -1.46 11.40
N CYS A 64 -6.16 -1.69 12.43
CA CYS A 64 -5.52 -0.60 13.16
C CYS A 64 -4.30 -0.05 12.41
N GLY A 65 -3.44 -0.93 11.89
CA GLY A 65 -2.23 -0.52 11.18
C GLY A 65 -2.56 0.08 9.80
N HIS A 66 -3.03 -0.76 8.89
CA HIS A 66 -3.23 -0.33 7.50
C HIS A 66 -4.40 0.66 7.36
N SER A 67 -5.61 0.29 7.80
CA SER A 67 -6.79 1.13 7.54
C SER A 67 -6.81 2.42 8.37
N VAL A 68 -6.48 2.35 9.66
CA VAL A 68 -6.51 3.52 10.53
C VAL A 68 -5.19 4.28 10.46
N GLY A 69 -4.07 3.63 10.76
CA GLY A 69 -2.76 4.27 10.89
C GLY A 69 -2.24 4.80 9.55
N LEU A 70 -2.12 3.92 8.55
CA LEU A 70 -1.55 4.31 7.27
C LEU A 70 -2.56 5.09 6.41
N HIS A 71 -3.71 4.50 6.11
CA HIS A 71 -4.63 5.06 5.13
C HIS A 71 -5.33 6.32 5.64
N ARG A 72 -6.01 6.25 6.79
CA ARG A 72 -6.79 7.39 7.29
C ARG A 72 -5.95 8.46 7.97
N LEU A 73 -4.94 8.06 8.73
CA LEU A 73 -4.15 8.99 9.54
C LEU A 73 -2.98 9.56 8.75
N LEU A 74 -2.10 8.73 8.18
CA LEU A 74 -0.90 9.21 7.48
C LEU A 74 -1.23 9.76 6.08
N ILE A 75 -1.99 9.02 5.27
CA ILE A 75 -2.28 9.39 3.88
C ILE A 75 -3.35 10.48 3.81
N HIS A 76 -4.55 10.20 4.29
CA HIS A 76 -5.70 11.10 4.13
C HIS A 76 -5.86 12.16 5.22
N ARG A 77 -5.10 12.08 6.31
CA ARG A 77 -5.24 13.04 7.44
C ARG A 77 -6.69 13.26 7.89
N SER A 78 -7.50 12.21 7.87
CA SER A 78 -8.93 12.27 8.19
C SER A 78 -9.22 12.67 9.63
N PHE A 79 -8.26 12.52 10.52
CA PHE A 79 -8.32 12.93 11.93
C PHE A 79 -6.91 13.18 12.45
N GLN A 80 -6.81 13.76 13.65
CA GLN A 80 -5.54 14.02 14.33
C GLN A 80 -5.36 13.04 15.49
N ALA A 81 -4.14 12.62 15.73
CA ALA A 81 -3.76 11.77 16.85
C ALA A 81 -2.46 12.28 17.47
N PRO A 82 -2.18 11.98 18.76
CA PRO A 82 -0.88 12.22 19.34
C PRO A 82 0.21 11.45 18.57
N ALA A 83 1.40 12.04 18.42
CA ALA A 83 2.49 11.48 17.60
C ALA A 83 2.86 10.02 17.98
N TRP A 84 2.87 9.69 19.28
CA TRP A 84 3.16 8.32 19.72
C TRP A 84 2.12 7.30 19.21
N LEU A 85 0.84 7.70 19.14
CA LEU A 85 -0.24 6.83 18.63
C LEU A 85 -0.16 6.70 17.10
N GLU A 86 0.09 7.81 16.41
CA GLU A 86 0.31 7.82 14.96
C GLU A 86 1.44 6.87 14.57
N ARG A 87 2.61 7.04 15.19
CA ARG A 87 3.78 6.16 14.96
C ARG A 87 3.47 4.69 15.27
N GLY A 88 2.82 4.41 16.40
CA GLY A 88 2.43 3.05 16.77
C GLY A 88 1.50 2.39 15.76
N LEU A 89 0.49 3.13 15.28
CA LEU A 89 -0.45 2.63 14.28
C LEU A 89 0.21 2.43 12.90
N VAL A 90 1.06 3.37 12.47
CA VAL A 90 1.83 3.23 11.22
C VAL A 90 2.81 2.06 11.32
N TRP A 91 3.47 1.88 12.47
CA TRP A 91 4.37 0.76 12.68
C TRP A 91 3.66 -0.59 12.60
N LEU A 92 2.42 -0.71 13.12
CA LEU A 92 1.58 -1.90 12.94
C LEU A 92 1.32 -2.21 11.46
N ALA A 93 1.16 -1.19 10.61
CA ALA A 93 1.01 -1.40 9.17
C ALA A 93 2.29 -1.97 8.53
N VAL A 94 3.45 -1.50 8.95
CA VAL A 94 4.75 -2.03 8.48
C VAL A 94 4.91 -3.51 8.86
N LEU A 95 4.50 -3.90 10.06
CA LEU A 95 4.53 -5.30 10.51
C LEU A 95 3.66 -6.23 9.66
N CYS A 96 2.64 -5.72 8.98
CA CYS A 96 1.85 -6.51 8.03
C CYS A 96 2.62 -6.85 6.74
N GLY A 97 3.84 -6.34 6.56
CA GLY A 97 4.67 -6.62 5.39
C GLY A 97 4.22 -5.94 4.10
N LEU A 98 3.39 -4.91 4.19
CA LEU A 98 2.86 -4.18 3.02
C LEU A 98 3.90 -3.22 2.41
N GLY A 99 5.00 -2.96 3.10
CA GLY A 99 6.06 -2.04 2.69
C GLY A 99 6.23 -0.86 3.63
N GLY A 100 7.21 0.00 3.34
CA GLY A 100 7.48 1.19 4.14
C GLY A 100 6.43 2.29 3.96
N PRO A 101 6.17 3.13 4.98
CA PRO A 101 5.12 4.15 4.98
C PRO A 101 5.23 5.12 3.80
N LEU A 102 6.43 5.62 3.51
CA LEU A 102 6.68 6.53 2.38
C LEU A 102 6.42 5.89 1.02
N SER A 103 6.78 4.62 0.87
CA SER A 103 6.53 3.89 -0.38
C SER A 103 5.04 3.70 -0.61
N LEU A 104 4.32 3.29 0.44
CA LEU A 104 2.87 3.10 0.37
C LEU A 104 2.12 4.41 0.15
N LEU A 105 2.53 5.50 0.82
CA LEU A 105 1.98 6.83 0.59
C LEU A 105 2.14 7.24 -0.87
N ARG A 106 3.36 7.13 -1.43
CA ARG A 106 3.62 7.47 -2.83
C ARG A 106 2.81 6.63 -3.80
N HIS A 107 2.74 5.32 -3.57
CA HIS A 107 1.93 4.42 -4.41
C HIS A 107 0.44 4.79 -4.38
N HIS A 108 -0.08 5.11 -3.19
CA HIS A 108 -1.47 5.53 -3.02
C HIS A 108 -1.76 6.82 -3.77
N GLU A 109 -0.91 7.84 -3.61
CA GLU A 109 -1.06 9.13 -4.27
C GLU A 109 -1.01 9.00 -5.81
N VAL A 110 -0.07 8.20 -6.34
CA VAL A 110 0.00 7.94 -7.80
C VAL A 110 -1.26 7.24 -8.28
N ARG A 111 -1.77 6.26 -7.53
CA ARG A 111 -2.97 5.52 -7.90
C ARG A 111 -4.20 6.42 -7.91
N ASP A 112 -4.40 7.21 -6.86
CA ASP A 112 -5.53 8.14 -6.74
C ASP A 112 -5.48 9.21 -7.84
N TRP A 113 -4.28 9.70 -8.16
CA TRP A 113 -4.09 10.61 -9.28
C TRP A 113 -4.45 9.94 -10.61
N ALA A 114 -3.90 8.76 -10.89
CA ALA A 114 -4.13 8.05 -12.15
C ALA A 114 -5.60 7.69 -12.35
N GLN A 115 -6.33 7.31 -11.29
CA GLN A 115 -7.76 7.00 -11.36
C GLN A 115 -8.63 8.23 -11.66
N ARG A 116 -8.13 9.43 -11.45
CA ARG A 116 -8.83 10.70 -11.79
C ARG A 116 -8.50 11.22 -13.19
N MET A 117 -7.50 10.62 -13.87
CA MET A 117 -7.16 11.01 -15.24
C MET A 117 -8.20 10.46 -16.22
N PRO A 118 -8.49 11.20 -17.32
CA PRO A 118 -9.42 10.73 -18.39
C PRO A 118 -8.97 9.40 -19.00
N GLU A 119 -7.66 9.23 -19.13
CA GLU A 119 -7.02 8.01 -19.61
C GLU A 119 -5.98 7.56 -18.57
N SER A 120 -6.04 6.27 -18.20
CA SER A 120 -5.08 5.68 -17.26
C SER A 120 -4.79 4.23 -17.63
N HIS A 121 -3.59 3.79 -17.28
CA HIS A 121 -3.19 2.40 -17.50
C HIS A 121 -4.15 1.43 -16.78
N PRO A 122 -4.60 0.33 -17.44
CA PRO A 122 -5.60 -0.61 -16.91
C PRO A 122 -5.28 -1.18 -15.52
N TRP A 123 -4.02 -1.20 -15.14
CA TRP A 123 -3.56 -1.64 -13.82
C TRP A 123 -4.10 -0.79 -12.67
N PHE A 124 -4.24 0.53 -12.85
CA PHE A 124 -4.74 1.43 -11.79
C PHE A 124 -6.24 1.22 -11.54
N GLY A 125 -7.00 0.96 -12.59
CA GLY A 125 -8.46 0.78 -12.54
C GLY A 125 -8.92 -0.68 -12.37
N HIS A 126 -8.02 -1.66 -12.20
CA HIS A 126 -8.35 -3.09 -12.22
C HIS A 126 -9.10 -3.51 -13.49
N ALA A 127 -8.76 -2.89 -14.63
CA ALA A 127 -9.44 -3.13 -15.90
C ALA A 127 -8.84 -4.29 -16.72
N MET A 128 -7.90 -5.03 -16.17
CA MET A 128 -7.35 -6.24 -16.78
C MET A 128 -8.24 -7.47 -16.48
N PRO A 129 -8.14 -8.56 -17.27
CA PRO A 129 -8.79 -9.82 -16.93
C PRO A 129 -8.44 -10.28 -15.51
N PRO A 130 -9.40 -10.78 -14.70
CA PRO A 130 -9.25 -10.94 -13.24
C PRO A 130 -8.00 -11.72 -12.80
N GLY A 131 -7.67 -12.83 -13.46
CA GLY A 131 -6.47 -13.62 -13.10
C GLY A 131 -5.17 -12.88 -13.41
N ARG A 132 -5.12 -12.13 -14.51
CA ARG A 132 -3.97 -11.31 -14.89
C ARG A 132 -3.84 -10.10 -13.98
N ASP A 133 -4.96 -9.46 -13.64
CA ASP A 133 -4.99 -8.33 -12.73
C ASP A 133 -4.49 -8.75 -11.35
N LEU A 134 -5.07 -9.80 -10.76
CA LEU A 134 -4.65 -10.34 -9.49
C LEU A 134 -3.16 -10.67 -9.46
N TRP A 135 -2.65 -11.36 -10.49
CA TRP A 135 -1.24 -11.69 -10.59
C TRP A 135 -0.36 -10.44 -10.52
N TRP A 136 -0.61 -9.45 -11.36
CA TRP A 136 0.19 -8.24 -11.40
C TRP A 136 0.05 -7.37 -10.13
N GLN A 137 -1.13 -7.37 -9.50
CA GLN A 137 -1.32 -6.70 -8.22
C GLN A 137 -0.50 -7.37 -7.09
N LEU A 138 -0.31 -8.68 -7.13
CA LEU A 138 0.44 -9.43 -6.12
C LEU A 138 1.96 -9.38 -6.31
N VAL A 139 2.47 -9.40 -7.53
CA VAL A 139 3.91 -9.58 -7.79
C VAL A 139 4.57 -8.45 -8.55
N GLY A 140 3.81 -7.48 -9.04
CA GLY A 140 4.33 -6.44 -9.92
C GLY A 140 3.94 -5.02 -9.54
N HIS A 141 4.39 -4.11 -10.35
CA HIS A 141 3.99 -2.71 -10.37
C HIS A 141 3.97 -2.18 -11.81
N VAL A 142 3.28 -1.08 -12.02
CA VAL A 142 3.36 -0.32 -13.26
C VAL A 142 4.48 0.72 -13.16
N SER A 143 5.38 0.71 -14.12
CA SER A 143 6.40 1.74 -14.28
C SER A 143 5.93 2.71 -15.36
N LEU A 144 5.45 3.88 -14.94
CA LEU A 144 5.02 4.93 -15.86
C LEU A 144 6.22 5.52 -16.61
N GLN A 145 6.07 5.81 -17.90
CA GLN A 145 7.11 6.50 -18.69
C GLN A 145 7.36 7.90 -18.16
N LYS A 146 6.30 8.60 -17.80
CA LYS A 146 6.34 9.92 -17.20
C LYS A 146 5.60 9.91 -15.86
N ALA A 147 6.33 9.56 -14.79
CA ALA A 147 5.77 9.56 -13.45
C ALA A 147 5.44 11.00 -12.98
N PRO A 148 4.33 11.20 -12.24
CA PRO A 148 3.99 12.50 -11.72
C PRO A 148 4.96 12.94 -10.61
N LYS A 149 5.12 14.24 -10.44
CA LYS A 149 5.85 14.80 -9.30
C LYS A 149 5.00 14.73 -8.06
N ILE A 150 5.56 14.16 -7.00
CA ILE A 150 4.89 14.01 -5.70
C ILE A 150 5.66 14.84 -4.68
N GLN A 151 4.94 15.73 -4.02
CA GLN A 151 5.46 16.51 -2.90
C GLN A 151 4.99 15.85 -1.60
N VAL A 152 5.92 15.33 -0.83
CA VAL A 152 5.66 14.76 0.50
C VAL A 152 6.14 15.77 1.54
N GLU A 153 5.37 15.96 2.59
CA GLU A 153 5.67 16.88 3.68
C GLU A 153 7.00 16.52 4.37
N ALA A 154 7.83 17.53 4.67
CA ALA A 154 9.16 17.34 5.24
C ALA A 154 9.13 16.50 6.53
N TRP A 155 8.16 16.74 7.41
CA TRP A 155 8.02 16.01 8.68
C TRP A 155 7.71 14.50 8.49
N ILE A 156 7.10 14.08 7.35
CA ILE A 156 6.91 12.65 7.02
C ILE A 156 8.23 12.05 6.49
N GLN A 157 9.02 12.85 5.78
CA GLN A 157 10.29 12.39 5.24
C GLN A 157 11.39 12.26 6.31
N GLU A 158 11.31 13.08 7.35
CA GLU A 158 12.30 13.15 8.43
C GLU A 158 11.97 12.25 9.62
N ASP A 159 10.74 11.72 9.70
CA ASP A 159 10.33 10.79 10.76
C ASP A 159 10.84 9.37 10.43
N PRO A 160 11.79 8.81 11.20
CA PRO A 160 12.39 7.50 10.95
C PRO A 160 11.43 6.34 11.20
#